data_c6c67291211ee40cd7d12ad2f982f974
#
_entry.id   c6c67291211ee40cd7d12ad2f982f974
#
_cell.length_a   1.000
_cell.length_b   1.000
_cell.length_c   1.000
_cell.angle_alpha   90.00
_cell.angle_beta   90.00
_cell.angle_gamma   90.00
#
_symmetry.space_group_name_H-M   'P 1'
#
loop_
_entity.id
_entity.type
_entity.pdbx_description
1 polymer ?
#
loop_
_entity_poly.entity_id
_entity_poly.type
_entity_poly.pdbx_seq_one_letter_code
_entity_poly.pdbx_strand_id
1 'polypeptide(L)'
;PDASILRPELPWEQLCIEAPAACVHDGKIYMFYGGAYNCCPQQIGCAVSEDGVRFTRLFDEPMIRNGGPGSWNESESGHPYIFEDDGAYRLFYQGSDDHGKTWRLSRAEIAFDENGIPYVVQ
;
A
#
# COMPACT_ATOMS: atom_id res chain seq x y z
N PRO A 1 -21.07 -8.14 6.41
CA PRO A 1 -20.49 -8.39 5.09
C PRO A 1 -20.16 -9.86 4.94
N ASP A 2 -20.54 -10.43 3.80
CA ASP A 2 -20.55 -11.86 3.63
C ASP A 2 -19.50 -12.34 2.63
N ALA A 3 -18.64 -11.45 2.14
CA ALA A 3 -17.68 -11.78 1.13
C ALA A 3 -16.33 -11.06 1.35
N SER A 4 -15.27 -11.71 0.92
CA SER A 4 -13.97 -11.11 0.75
C SER A 4 -14.01 -10.11 -0.41
N ILE A 5 -13.53 -8.90 -0.17
CA ILE A 5 -13.48 -7.86 -1.21
C ILE A 5 -12.18 -7.89 -2.01
N LEU A 6 -11.16 -8.51 -1.48
CA LEU A 6 -9.87 -8.68 -2.14
C LEU A 6 -9.15 -9.88 -1.50
N ARG A 7 -8.41 -10.64 -2.31
CA ARG A 7 -7.62 -11.77 -1.83
C ARG A 7 -6.27 -11.81 -2.57
N PRO A 8 -5.27 -12.52 -2.04
CA PRO A 8 -3.98 -12.63 -2.73
C PRO A 8 -4.15 -13.22 -4.13
N GLU A 9 -3.60 -12.56 -5.13
CA GLU A 9 -3.65 -12.99 -6.53
C GLU A 9 -2.34 -12.75 -7.26
N LEU A 10 -1.67 -11.64 -6.97
CA LEU A 10 -0.43 -11.28 -7.66
C LEU A 10 0.77 -12.00 -7.01
N PRO A 11 1.79 -12.36 -7.80
CA PRO A 11 2.94 -13.11 -7.27
C PRO A 11 3.62 -12.45 -6.06
N TRP A 12 3.75 -11.12 -6.07
CA TRP A 12 4.40 -10.40 -4.96
C TRP A 12 3.57 -10.40 -3.68
N GLU A 13 2.27 -10.62 -3.78
CA GLU A 13 1.37 -10.71 -2.61
C GLU A 13 1.52 -12.04 -1.89
N GLN A 14 2.05 -13.04 -2.56
CA GLN A 14 2.25 -14.38 -2.02
C GLN A 14 0.92 -14.94 -1.47
N LEU A 15 0.85 -15.27 -0.19
CA LEU A 15 -0.34 -15.86 0.43
C LEU A 15 -1.08 -14.91 1.36
N CYS A 16 -0.71 -13.64 1.38
CA CYS A 16 -1.25 -12.69 2.36
C CYS A 16 -1.46 -11.31 1.75
N ILE A 17 -2.62 -10.74 2.00
CA ILE A 17 -2.83 -9.30 1.93
C ILE A 17 -3.44 -8.86 3.26
N GLU A 18 -3.01 -7.71 3.78
CA GLU A 18 -3.42 -7.22 5.09
C GLU A 18 -3.28 -5.71 5.20
N ALA A 19 -3.64 -5.17 6.37
CA ALA A 19 -3.43 -3.79 6.74
C ALA A 19 -4.01 -2.79 5.72
N PRO A 20 -5.31 -2.87 5.42
CA PRO A 20 -5.92 -1.94 4.46
C PRO A 20 -6.02 -0.53 5.05
N ALA A 21 -5.71 0.47 4.23
CA ALA A 21 -5.88 1.88 4.56
C ALA A 21 -6.56 2.56 3.37
N ALA A 22 -7.67 3.23 3.63
CA ALA A 22 -8.47 3.79 2.55
C ALA A 22 -8.64 5.30 2.66
N CYS A 23 -8.71 5.93 1.50
CA CYS A 23 -9.09 7.34 1.38
C CYS A 23 -10.07 7.51 0.22
N VAL A 24 -10.74 8.66 0.20
CA VAL A 24 -11.62 9.03 -0.90
C VAL A 24 -10.93 10.11 -1.73
N HIS A 25 -10.91 9.91 -3.04
CA HIS A 25 -10.43 10.90 -3.98
C HIS A 25 -11.33 10.89 -5.21
N ASP A 26 -11.83 12.07 -5.59
CA ASP A 26 -12.68 12.26 -6.76
C ASP A 26 -13.86 11.28 -6.82
N GLY A 27 -14.53 11.08 -5.66
CA GLY A 27 -15.69 10.21 -5.54
C GLY A 27 -15.39 8.70 -5.55
N LYS A 28 -14.14 8.30 -5.55
CA LYS A 28 -13.73 6.89 -5.52
C LYS A 28 -13.00 6.56 -4.24
N ILE A 29 -13.05 5.29 -3.85
CA ILE A 29 -12.35 4.78 -2.68
C ILE A 29 -11.07 4.12 -3.14
N TYR A 30 -9.94 4.61 -2.65
CA TYR A 30 -8.62 4.03 -2.89
C TYR A 30 -8.17 3.30 -1.64
N MET A 31 -7.85 2.02 -1.78
CA MET A 31 -7.37 1.19 -0.68
C MET A 31 -5.93 0.79 -0.93
N PHE A 32 -5.06 1.23 -0.03
CA PHE A 32 -3.66 0.82 0.01
C PHE A 32 -3.56 -0.37 0.96
N TYR A 33 -2.82 -1.39 0.58
CA TYR A 33 -2.75 -2.63 1.37
C TYR A 33 -1.33 -3.20 1.35
N GLY A 34 -1.00 -3.95 2.39
CA GLY A 34 0.23 -4.72 2.44
C GLY A 34 0.05 -6.06 1.77
N GLY A 35 0.95 -6.42 0.87
CA GLY A 35 0.99 -7.74 0.24
C GLY A 35 2.21 -8.52 0.66
N ALA A 36 2.04 -9.79 0.93
CA ALA A 36 2.90 -10.75 1.59
C ALA A 36 2.93 -10.56 3.12
N TYR A 37 3.39 -11.57 3.82
CA TYR A 37 3.62 -11.49 5.26
C TYR A 37 4.79 -10.57 5.58
N ASN A 38 4.87 -10.14 6.84
CA ASN A 38 5.97 -9.31 7.31
C ASN A 38 7.32 -9.90 6.93
N CYS A 39 8.18 -9.08 6.38
CA CYS A 39 9.56 -9.41 6.00
C CYS A 39 9.72 -10.55 4.98
N CYS A 40 8.70 -10.82 4.15
CA CYS A 40 8.75 -11.85 3.11
C CYS A 40 9.10 -11.39 1.68
N PRO A 41 9.27 -10.14 1.30
CA PRO A 41 9.01 -8.86 1.95
C PRO A 41 7.55 -8.42 1.77
N GLN A 42 6.97 -7.81 2.79
CA GLN A 42 5.72 -7.09 2.59
C GLN A 42 6.00 -5.81 1.81
N GLN A 43 5.12 -5.52 0.87
CA GLN A 43 5.17 -4.31 0.05
C GLN A 43 3.75 -3.75 -0.09
N ILE A 44 3.61 -2.56 -0.63
CA ILE A 44 2.32 -1.86 -0.64
C ILE A 44 1.76 -1.77 -2.05
N GLY A 45 0.52 -2.23 -2.21
CA GLY A 45 -0.26 -2.10 -3.43
C GLY A 45 -1.44 -1.15 -3.25
N CYS A 46 -2.18 -0.94 -4.34
CA CYS A 46 -3.38 -0.10 -4.33
C CYS A 46 -4.47 -0.69 -5.21
N ALA A 47 -5.70 -0.63 -4.70
CA ALA A 47 -6.91 -0.98 -5.43
C ALA A 47 -7.92 0.15 -5.31
N VAL A 48 -8.83 0.25 -6.27
CA VAL A 48 -9.85 1.31 -6.34
C VAL A 48 -11.23 0.71 -6.44
N SER A 49 -12.20 1.41 -5.86
CA SER A 49 -13.62 1.05 -5.91
C SER A 49 -14.50 2.27 -6.06
N GLU A 50 -15.61 2.13 -6.78
CA GLU A 50 -16.65 3.14 -6.87
C GLU A 50 -17.77 2.92 -5.84
N ASP A 51 -17.91 1.71 -5.31
CA ASP A 51 -19.01 1.35 -4.41
C ASP A 51 -18.58 0.85 -3.03
N GLY A 52 -17.28 0.68 -2.81
CA GLY A 52 -16.75 0.18 -1.54
C GLY A 52 -16.84 -1.34 -1.39
N VAL A 53 -17.31 -2.04 -2.40
CA VAL A 53 -17.50 -3.50 -2.39
C VAL A 53 -16.65 -4.17 -3.47
N ARG A 54 -16.69 -3.63 -4.69
CA ARG A 54 -15.92 -4.16 -5.82
C ARG A 54 -14.65 -3.36 -5.96
N PHE A 55 -13.52 -3.99 -5.69
CA PHE A 55 -12.19 -3.39 -5.81
C PHE A 55 -11.43 -3.96 -7.00
N THR A 56 -10.77 -3.08 -7.73
CA THR A 56 -9.90 -3.43 -8.85
C THR A 56 -8.50 -2.97 -8.55
N ARG A 57 -7.51 -3.87 -8.65
CA ARG A 57 -6.10 -3.48 -8.51
C ARG A 57 -5.71 -2.51 -9.61
N LEU A 58 -4.96 -1.48 -9.23
CA LEU A 58 -4.45 -0.48 -10.16
C LEU A 58 -3.10 -0.86 -10.75
N PHE A 59 -2.36 -1.73 -10.07
CA PHE A 59 -1.00 -2.12 -10.47
C PHE A 59 -0.82 -3.64 -10.33
N ASP A 60 -0.05 -4.23 -11.25
CA ASP A 60 0.39 -5.61 -11.16
C ASP A 60 1.60 -5.77 -10.23
N GLU A 61 2.31 -4.70 -9.97
CA GLU A 61 3.50 -4.64 -9.13
C GLU A 61 3.25 -3.74 -7.92
N PRO A 62 4.04 -3.85 -6.85
CA PRO A 62 3.88 -2.95 -5.71
C PRO A 62 4.04 -1.49 -6.10
N MET A 63 3.21 -0.63 -5.52
CA MET A 63 3.33 0.82 -5.66
C MET A 63 4.50 1.35 -4.80
N ILE A 64 4.64 0.82 -3.59
CA ILE A 64 5.78 1.10 -2.72
C ILE A 64 6.47 -0.22 -2.43
N ARG A 65 7.70 -0.34 -2.92
CA ARG A 65 8.51 -1.54 -2.78
C ARG A 65 9.34 -1.49 -1.50
N ASN A 66 9.78 -2.65 -1.05
CA ASN A 66 10.90 -2.71 -0.12
C ASN A 66 12.14 -2.13 -0.79
N GLY A 67 13.10 -1.68 0.01
CA GLY A 67 14.34 -1.12 -0.52
C GLY A 67 15.29 -2.19 -1.03
N GLY A 68 16.32 -1.75 -1.77
CA GLY A 68 17.41 -2.62 -2.19
C GLY A 68 18.34 -2.99 -1.03
N PRO A 69 19.34 -3.86 -1.29
CA PRO A 69 20.30 -4.26 -0.27
C PRO A 69 20.95 -3.07 0.43
N GLY A 70 20.98 -3.11 1.76
CA GLY A 70 21.57 -2.07 2.59
C GLY A 70 20.67 -0.89 2.90
N SER A 71 19.45 -0.84 2.36
CA SER A 71 18.50 0.23 2.70
C SER A 71 17.75 -0.07 4.00
N TRP A 72 17.25 0.98 4.63
CA TRP A 72 16.56 0.92 5.92
C TRP A 72 15.30 0.03 5.90
N ASN A 73 14.73 -0.20 4.72
CA ASN A 73 13.51 -0.98 4.51
C ASN A 73 13.77 -2.20 3.60
N GLU A 74 14.97 -2.73 3.64
CA GLU A 74 15.35 -3.88 2.80
C GLU A 74 14.43 -5.07 2.98
N SER A 75 14.00 -5.35 4.22
CA SER A 75 13.15 -6.49 4.54
C SER A 75 11.66 -6.23 4.34
N GLU A 76 11.24 -4.97 4.39
CA GLU A 76 9.81 -4.64 4.32
C GLU A 76 9.54 -3.16 4.11
N SER A 77 8.47 -2.88 3.33
CA SER A 77 7.70 -1.63 3.37
C SER A 77 6.24 -2.01 3.46
N GLY A 78 5.60 -1.82 4.62
CA GLY A 78 4.27 -2.35 4.84
C GLY A 78 3.41 -1.56 5.82
N HIS A 79 2.25 -2.12 6.14
CA HIS A 79 1.28 -1.56 7.09
C HIS A 79 0.94 -0.10 6.78
N PRO A 80 0.38 0.21 5.60
CA PRO A 80 0.08 1.59 5.23
C PRO A 80 -1.02 2.19 6.08
N TYR A 81 -0.92 3.50 6.29
CA TYR A 81 -1.99 4.34 6.80
C TYR A 81 -2.03 5.61 5.97
N ILE A 82 -3.19 5.96 5.40
CA ILE A 82 -3.33 7.12 4.53
C ILE A 82 -4.37 8.09 5.07
N PHE A 83 -4.10 9.39 4.93
CA PHE A 83 -5.08 10.43 5.22
C PHE A 83 -4.85 11.65 4.35
N GLU A 84 -5.90 12.45 4.22
CA GLU A 84 -5.84 13.74 3.57
C GLU A 84 -5.58 14.83 4.60
N ASP A 85 -4.64 15.71 4.29
CA ASP A 85 -4.29 16.86 5.10
C ASP A 85 -4.09 18.06 4.19
N ASP A 86 -4.99 19.04 4.28
CA ASP A 86 -4.94 20.29 3.51
C ASP A 86 -4.76 20.04 2.00
N GLY A 87 -5.55 19.11 1.47
CA GLY A 87 -5.53 18.76 0.05
C GLY A 87 -4.41 17.82 -0.39
N ALA A 88 -3.50 17.46 0.51
CA ALA A 88 -2.42 16.52 0.24
C ALA A 88 -2.71 15.18 0.90
N TYR A 89 -2.41 14.09 0.20
CA TYR A 89 -2.55 12.74 0.74
C TYR A 89 -1.20 12.28 1.28
N ARG A 90 -1.19 11.82 2.52
CA ARG A 90 0.02 11.35 3.19
C ARG A 90 -0.15 9.90 3.58
N LEU A 91 0.78 9.07 3.15
CA LEU A 91 0.79 7.65 3.46
C LEU A 91 1.97 7.38 4.39
N PHE A 92 1.65 6.96 5.61
CA PHE A 92 2.65 6.50 6.57
C PHE A 92 2.77 4.99 6.46
N TYR A 93 3.97 4.48 6.62
CA TYR A 93 4.22 3.05 6.56
C TYR A 93 5.44 2.67 7.39
N GLN A 94 5.53 1.41 7.71
CA GLN A 94 6.66 0.86 8.44
C GLN A 94 7.65 0.19 7.50
N GLY A 95 8.89 0.08 7.97
CA GLY A 95 9.91 -0.69 7.29
C GLY A 95 10.91 -1.26 8.29
N SER A 96 11.67 -2.24 7.82
CA SER A 96 12.70 -2.92 8.59
C SER A 96 13.82 -3.35 7.66
N ASP A 97 15.03 -3.36 8.16
CA ASP A 97 16.22 -3.87 7.46
C ASP A 97 16.83 -5.12 8.12
N ASP A 98 16.22 -5.57 9.22
CA ASP A 98 16.75 -6.67 10.03
C ASP A 98 15.70 -7.74 10.35
N HIS A 99 14.80 -7.98 9.39
CA HIS A 99 13.72 -8.97 9.47
C HIS A 99 12.81 -8.77 10.68
N GLY A 100 12.46 -7.50 10.96
CA GLY A 100 11.47 -7.18 11.97
C GLY A 100 11.99 -7.13 13.39
N LYS A 101 13.29 -7.14 13.60
CA LYS A 101 13.87 -6.90 14.93
C LYS A 101 13.77 -5.43 15.32
N THR A 102 13.93 -4.54 14.34
CA THR A 102 13.81 -3.10 14.50
C THR A 102 12.85 -2.55 13.46
N TRP A 103 11.85 -1.81 13.90
CA TRP A 103 10.87 -1.18 13.03
C TRP A 103 11.07 0.33 13.01
N ARG A 104 10.96 0.89 11.83
CA ARG A 104 11.04 2.33 11.60
C ARG A 104 9.82 2.80 10.84
N LEU A 105 9.44 4.05 11.01
CA LEU A 105 8.33 4.66 10.29
C LEU A 105 8.86 5.64 9.25
N SER A 106 8.18 5.67 8.12
CA SER A 106 8.42 6.62 7.06
C SER A 106 7.11 7.14 6.50
N ARG A 107 7.19 8.08 5.59
CA ARG A 107 6.02 8.62 4.92
C ARG A 107 6.31 8.85 3.44
N ALA A 108 5.22 8.78 2.66
CA ALA A 108 5.23 9.21 1.27
C ALA A 108 4.09 10.21 1.06
N GLU A 109 4.27 11.15 0.19
CA GLU A 109 3.18 11.97 -0.31
C GLU A 109 2.61 11.30 -1.55
N ILE A 110 1.29 11.15 -1.59
CA ILE A 110 0.58 10.50 -2.69
C ILE A 110 -0.19 11.58 -3.45
N ALA A 111 0.00 11.63 -4.74
CA ALA A 111 -0.79 12.45 -5.64
C ALA A 111 -1.50 11.54 -6.66
N PHE A 112 -2.49 12.08 -7.33
CA PHE A 112 -3.27 11.37 -8.34
C PHE A 112 -3.12 12.09 -9.67
N ASP A 113 -2.91 11.34 -10.74
CA ASP A 113 -2.86 11.92 -12.08
C ASP A 113 -4.27 12.22 -12.62
N GLU A 114 -4.36 12.73 -13.84
CA GLU A 114 -5.63 13.08 -14.49
C GLU A 114 -6.56 11.89 -14.70
N ASN A 115 -6.03 10.68 -14.70
CA ASN A 115 -6.79 9.43 -14.84
C ASN A 115 -7.13 8.80 -13.49
N GLY A 116 -6.80 9.47 -12.39
CA GLY A 116 -7.05 8.95 -11.05
C GLY A 116 -6.07 7.85 -10.62
N ILE A 117 -4.89 7.80 -11.22
CA ILE A 117 -3.87 6.83 -10.85
C ILE A 117 -2.96 7.45 -9.79
N PRO A 118 -2.86 6.84 -8.59
CA PRO A 118 -1.99 7.36 -7.53
C PRO A 118 -0.51 7.11 -7.84
N TYR A 119 0.32 8.04 -7.39
CA TYR A 119 1.78 7.90 -7.48
C TYR A 119 2.45 8.58 -6.30
N VAL A 120 3.67 8.13 -5.98
CA VAL A 120 4.49 8.75 -4.95
C VAL A 120 5.13 10.02 -5.52
N VAL A 121 4.95 11.13 -4.84
CA VAL A 121 5.57 12.40 -5.22
C VAL A 121 7.06 12.35 -4.90
N GLN A 122 7.87 12.62 -5.90
CA GLN A 122 9.33 12.63 -5.76
C GLN A 122 9.84 13.98 -5.21
#